data_32ca4c0fe09fd1ac51883e830def56e7
#
_entry.id   32ca4c0fe09fd1ac51883e830def56e7
#
_cell.length_a   1.000
_cell.length_b   1.000
_cell.length_c   1.000
_cell.angle_alpha   90.00
_cell.angle_beta   90.00
_cell.angle_gamma   90.00
#
_symmetry.space_group_name_H-M   'P 1'
#
loop_
_entity.id
_entity.type
_entity.pdbx_description
1 polymer ?
#
loop_
_entity_poly.entity_id
_entity_poly.type
_entity_poly.pdbx_seq_one_letter_code
_entity_poly.pdbx_strand_id
1 'polypeptide(L)' 'MKELVFEVLQEADGGYTAEALGESIFTQADSWDELRANVRAAVQAFYFDSAAPASIRLHLIRDEVLAVA' A
#
# COMPACT_ATOMS: atom_id res chain seq x y z
N MET A 1 9.02 14.91 -5.47
CA MET A 1 8.05 13.87 -5.85
C MET A 1 6.66 14.30 -5.40
N LYS A 2 5.70 14.30 -6.31
CA LYS A 2 4.35 14.74 -5.98
C LYS A 2 3.47 13.60 -5.48
N GLU A 3 3.67 12.41 -6.01
CA GLU A 3 2.85 11.26 -5.68
C GLU A 3 3.72 10.02 -5.55
N LEU A 4 3.48 9.25 -4.50
CA LEU A 4 4.10 7.94 -4.33
C LEU A 4 3.01 6.89 -4.47
N VAL A 5 3.23 5.93 -5.36
CA VAL A 5 2.24 4.88 -5.64
C VAL A 5 2.62 3.62 -4.90
N PHE A 6 1.64 3.06 -4.19
CA PHE A 6 1.76 1.73 -3.58
C PHE A 6 0.91 0.74 -4.37
N GLU A 7 1.48 -0.39 -4.67
CA GLU A 7 0.76 -1.53 -5.20
C GLU A 7 0.23 -2.34 -4.01
N VAL A 8 -1.08 -2.51 -3.95
CA VAL A 8 -1.73 -3.16 -2.81
C VAL A 8 -2.37 -4.46 -3.29
N LEU A 9 -2.06 -5.54 -2.59
CA LEU A 9 -2.64 -6.85 -2.86
C LEU A 9 -3.50 -7.26 -1.68
N GLN A 10 -4.68 -7.79 -1.96
CA GLN A 10 -5.53 -8.37 -0.94
C GLN A 10 -5.21 -9.86 -0.80
N GLU A 11 -4.92 -10.28 0.43
CA GLU A 11 -4.61 -11.66 0.72
C GLU A 11 -5.88 -12.52 0.79
N ALA A 12 -5.73 -13.84 0.68
CA ALA A 12 -6.84 -14.76 0.71
C ALA A 12 -7.65 -14.71 2.02
N ASP A 13 -6.98 -14.35 3.11
CA ASP A 13 -7.61 -14.21 4.43
C ASP A 13 -8.29 -12.86 4.65
N GLY A 14 -8.26 -11.98 3.65
CA GLY A 14 -8.86 -10.65 3.73
C GLY A 14 -7.91 -9.54 4.13
N GLY A 15 -6.67 -9.86 4.51
CA GLY A 15 -5.67 -8.85 4.82
C GLY A 15 -5.08 -8.21 3.56
N TYR A 16 -4.24 -7.21 3.76
CA TYR A 16 -3.64 -6.44 2.66
C TYR A 16 -2.14 -6.32 2.84
N THR A 17 -1.42 -6.30 1.71
CA THR A 17 -0.01 -5.93 1.67
C THR A 17 0.15 -4.76 0.73
N ALA A 18 1.08 -3.87 1.04
CA ALA A 18 1.34 -2.68 0.23
C ALA A 18 2.84 -2.50 0.04
N GLU A 19 3.24 -2.26 -1.20
CA GLU A 19 4.63 -2.04 -1.56
C GLU A 19 4.75 -0.80 -2.43
N ALA A 20 5.65 0.11 -2.05
CA ALA A 20 5.87 1.32 -2.82
C ALA A 20 6.61 1.00 -4.12
N LEU A 21 6.19 1.66 -5.21
CA LEU A 21 6.89 1.57 -6.48
C LEU A 21 8.03 2.58 -6.47
N GLY A 22 9.25 2.08 -6.63
CA GLY A 22 10.44 2.92 -6.69
C GLY A 22 11.09 3.24 -5.36
N GLU A 23 10.52 2.82 -4.24
CA GLU A 23 11.09 3.02 -2.92
C GLU A 23 10.99 1.72 -2.10
N SER A 24 11.90 1.56 -1.15
CA SER A 24 11.93 0.35 -0.31
C SER A 24 11.02 0.52 0.90
N ILE A 25 9.71 0.60 0.64
CA ILE A 25 8.70 0.73 1.68
C ILE A 25 7.68 -0.38 1.50
N PHE A 26 7.48 -1.16 2.55
CA PHE A 26 6.51 -2.25 2.56
C PHE A 26 5.74 -2.22 3.88
N THR A 27 4.44 -2.45 3.81
CA THR A 27 3.62 -2.60 5.00
C THR A 27 2.46 -3.55 4.75
N GLN A 28 1.75 -3.90 5.82
CA GLN A 28 0.62 -4.81 5.74
C GLN A 28 -0.37 -4.47 6.84
N ALA A 29 -1.60 -4.93 6.68
CA ALA A 29 -2.66 -4.71 7.66
C ALA A 29 -3.80 -5.71 7.45
N ASP A 30 -4.64 -5.86 8.49
CA ASP A 30 -5.78 -6.76 8.44
C ASP A 30 -7.03 -6.11 7.86
N SER A 31 -7.06 -4.78 7.79
CA SER A 31 -8.18 -4.03 7.25
C SER A 31 -7.70 -2.88 6.38
N TRP A 32 -8.60 -2.36 5.54
CA TRP A 32 -8.27 -1.24 4.67
C TRP A 32 -7.95 0.03 5.46
N ASP A 33 -8.74 0.33 6.50
CA ASP A 33 -8.50 1.51 7.33
C ASP A 33 -7.15 1.43 8.04
N GLU A 34 -6.81 0.26 8.55
CA GLU A 34 -5.52 0.02 9.18
C GLU A 34 -4.38 0.15 8.17
N LEU A 35 -4.57 -0.37 6.95
CA LEU A 35 -3.58 -0.25 5.89
C LEU A 35 -3.31 1.21 5.56
N ARG A 36 -4.35 2.02 5.44
CA ARG A 36 -4.20 3.45 5.17
C ARG A 36 -3.35 4.13 6.24
N ALA A 37 -3.63 3.83 7.50
CA ALA A 37 -2.86 4.41 8.61
C ALA A 37 -1.41 3.92 8.59
N ASN A 38 -1.20 2.63 8.34
CA ASN A 38 0.13 2.04 8.30
C ASN A 38 0.97 2.57 7.14
N VAL A 39 0.37 2.73 5.96
CA VAL A 39 1.07 3.30 4.80
C VAL A 39 1.50 4.74 5.10
N ARG A 40 0.59 5.53 5.66
CA ARG A 40 0.91 6.92 5.99
C ARG A 40 2.05 7.00 6.99
N ALA A 41 2.01 6.17 8.04
CA ALA A 41 3.07 6.13 9.05
C ALA A 41 4.40 5.69 8.45
N ALA A 42 4.38 4.68 7.57
CA ALA A 42 5.58 4.18 6.92
C ALA A 42 6.23 5.23 6.02
N VAL A 43 5.42 5.98 5.28
CA VAL A 43 5.93 7.06 4.42
C VAL A 43 6.53 8.18 5.27
N GLN A 44 5.85 8.57 6.34
CA GLN A 44 6.37 9.61 7.23
C GLN A 44 7.70 9.20 7.86
N ALA A 45 7.83 7.94 8.26
CA ALA A 45 9.07 7.42 8.83
C ALA A 45 10.20 7.38 7.79
N PHE A 46 9.88 6.97 6.56
CA PHE A 46 10.87 6.87 5.49
C PHE A 46 11.44 8.24 5.11
N TYR A 47 10.60 9.27 5.11
CA TYR A 47 10.98 10.62 4.70
C TYR A 47 11.18 11.57 5.88
N PHE A 48 11.53 11.05 7.06
CA PHE A 48 11.59 11.86 8.28
C PHE A 48 12.55 13.06 8.18
N ASP A 49 13.61 12.94 7.37
CA ASP A 49 14.63 13.98 7.22
C ASP A 49 14.70 14.54 5.79
N SER A 50 13.68 14.29 4.98
CA SER A 50 13.65 14.76 3.60
C SER A 50 12.21 15.07 3.19
N ALA A 51 12.06 15.69 2.00
CA ALA A 51 10.74 16.05 1.52
C ALA A 51 9.91 14.82 1.15
N ALA A 52 8.79 14.62 1.85
CA ALA A 52 7.85 13.57 1.55
C ALA A 52 7.02 13.90 0.31
N PRO A 53 6.46 12.89 -0.38
CA PRO A 53 5.52 13.15 -1.47
C PRO A 53 4.28 13.88 -0.95
N ALA A 54 3.65 14.67 -1.82
CA ALA A 54 2.46 15.42 -1.46
C ALA A 54 1.26 14.51 -1.26
N SER A 55 1.21 13.40 -2.00
CA SER A 55 0.11 12.44 -1.92
C SER A 55 0.61 11.02 -2.08
N ILE A 56 -0.21 10.08 -1.63
CA ILE A 56 0.03 8.65 -1.73
C ILE A 56 -1.15 8.05 -2.48
N ARG A 57 -0.86 7.25 -3.50
CA ARG A 57 -1.89 6.51 -4.23
C ARG A 57 -1.81 5.04 -3.83
N LEU A 58 -2.93 4.49 -3.39
CA LEU A 58 -3.06 3.07 -3.12
C LEU A 58 -3.75 2.41 -4.30
N HIS A 59 -2.99 1.65 -5.08
CA HIS A 59 -3.49 0.96 -6.27
C HIS A 59 -3.80 -0.49 -5.87
N LEU A 60 -5.07 -0.77 -5.62
CA LEU A 60 -5.52 -2.10 -5.21
C LEU A 60 -5.61 -3.03 -6.41
N ILE A 61 -4.89 -4.14 -6.34
CA ILE A 61 -4.91 -5.21 -7.33
C ILE A 61 -5.63 -6.39 -6.70
N ARG A 62 -6.64 -6.89 -7.37
CA ARG A 62 -7.45 -7.99 -6.87
C ARG A 62 -7.69 -9.00 -7.98
N ASP A 63 -7.39 -10.25 -7.70
CA ASP A 63 -7.62 -11.36 -8.62
C ASP A 63 -8.77 -12.21 -8.11
N GLU A 64 -9.58 -12.69 -9.04
CA GLU A 64 -10.64 -13.62 -8.73
C GLU A 64 -10.66 -14.70 -9.80
N VAL A 65 -10.71 -15.95 -9.37
CA VAL A 65 -10.78 -17.09 -10.28
C VAL A 65 -12.19 -17.65 -10.24
N LEU A 66 -12.83 -17.70 -11.39
CA LEU A 66 -14.17 -18.24 -11.52
C LEU A 66 -14.12 -19.56 -12.27
N ALA A 67 -14.80 -20.57 -11.73
CA ALA A 67 -14.98 -21.83 -12.43
C ALA A 67 -15.97 -21.61 -13.57
N VAL A 68 -15.64 -22.13 -14.77
CA VAL A 68 -16.50 -21.96 -15.93
C VAL A 68 -17.68 -22.92 -15.92
N ALA A 69 -17.52 -24.09 -15.32
CA ALA A 69 -18.58 -25.09 -15.28
C ALA A 69 -18.80 -25.62 -13.89
#